data_3b8854fa936fd1140a23f00ca2743fe0
#
_entry.id   3b8854fa936fd1140a23f00ca2743fe0
#
_cell.length_a   1.000
_cell.length_b   1.000
_cell.length_c   1.000
_cell.angle_alpha   90.00
_cell.angle_beta   90.00
_cell.angle_gamma   90.00
#
_symmetry.space_group_name_H-M   'P 1'
#
loop_
_entity.id
_entity.type
_entity.pdbx_description
1 polymer ?
#
loop_
_entity_poly.entity_id
_entity_poly.type
_entity_poly.pdbx_seq_one_letter_code
_entity_poly.pdbx_strand_id
1 'polypeptide(L)'
;MTKPLEELLKQTEFSDDDIVRLLGLTAPEDCLKLKRAAYDRTTEIMGDRVFYRGLIELSNICTDNCRYCGIRKDNHAVKRYEMTKEEILSQAKWAADHGYGSICLQAGERRDPKFVNFIAECLRDIHKLSVSPQLPEGLGVTISLGDQTKETYELWAEASGNRKNLRYLSRFETSNPKLFELLHSAPGNHEKNLERRFQCFKYLRECGYQLGTGVMIGIPGQTLEDLCHDIRLFQSLDVDMIGMGPYLKSEGADLKELGQMAPKPLMQLALNMIAVVRLVLGNVNIAAATALQALRDDGRETGIEYGANVVMPNLSPQKFRPGYQLYDNKPCINDEPTQCADCLEKRIASRGRKVGWFMMGSSRRFRERIGLTPREAVPEAAKKHDTTVLPAFTEDTGKRRIPIVARA
;
A
#
# COMPACT_ATOMS: atom_id res chain seq x y z
N MET A 1 -25.07 5.97 -27.38
CA MET A 1 -23.92 6.88 -27.61
C MET A 1 -23.07 6.89 -26.36
N THR A 2 -21.78 6.63 -26.47
CA THR A 2 -20.85 6.70 -25.35
C THR A 2 -20.69 8.16 -24.88
N LYS A 3 -20.83 8.40 -23.58
CA LYS A 3 -20.66 9.76 -22.99
C LYS A 3 -19.28 10.33 -23.33
N PRO A 4 -19.13 11.64 -23.56
CA PRO A 4 -17.83 12.30 -23.60
C PRO A 4 -17.01 12.04 -22.35
N LEU A 5 -15.68 11.94 -22.46
CA LEU A 5 -14.81 11.61 -21.32
C LEU A 5 -14.92 12.66 -20.20
N GLU A 6 -15.01 13.94 -20.54
CA GLU A 6 -15.15 15.03 -19.58
C GLU A 6 -16.43 14.94 -18.72
N GLU A 7 -17.52 14.44 -19.30
CA GLU A 7 -18.77 14.20 -18.57
C GLU A 7 -18.65 12.97 -17.69
N LEU A 8 -18.02 11.90 -18.21
CA LEU A 8 -17.77 10.67 -17.47
C LEU A 8 -16.94 10.94 -16.20
N LEU A 9 -15.88 11.73 -16.30
CA LEU A 9 -14.99 12.05 -15.17
C LEU A 9 -15.62 12.91 -14.06
N LYS A 10 -16.76 13.55 -14.32
CA LYS A 10 -17.50 14.36 -13.33
C LYS A 10 -18.51 13.55 -12.53
N GLN A 11 -18.76 12.31 -12.89
CA GLN A 11 -19.75 11.45 -12.24
C GLN A 11 -19.34 11.05 -10.81
N THR A 12 -20.32 10.68 -10.01
CA THR A 12 -20.14 10.07 -8.69
C THR A 12 -20.43 8.58 -8.69
N GLU A 13 -21.18 8.11 -9.71
CA GLU A 13 -21.52 6.72 -9.91
C GLU A 13 -21.04 6.27 -11.30
N PHE A 14 -20.45 5.09 -11.36
CA PHE A 14 -19.86 4.54 -12.58
C PHE A 14 -20.44 3.17 -12.85
N SER A 15 -20.90 2.92 -14.09
CA SER A 15 -21.22 1.58 -14.55
C SER A 15 -19.94 0.74 -14.74
N ASP A 16 -20.10 -0.57 -14.94
CA ASP A 16 -18.95 -1.44 -15.24
C ASP A 16 -18.29 -1.06 -16.57
N ASP A 17 -19.10 -0.70 -17.58
CA ASP A 17 -18.59 -0.20 -18.86
C ASP A 17 -17.79 1.11 -18.69
N ASP A 18 -18.23 2.01 -17.82
CA ASP A 18 -17.50 3.23 -17.50
C ASP A 18 -16.14 2.92 -16.86
N ILE A 19 -16.12 1.98 -15.92
CA ILE A 19 -14.90 1.54 -15.23
C ILE A 19 -13.93 0.91 -16.23
N VAL A 20 -14.40 -0.06 -17.04
CA VAL A 20 -13.58 -0.74 -18.06
C VAL A 20 -13.01 0.29 -19.05
N ARG A 21 -13.83 1.23 -19.52
CA ARG A 21 -13.39 2.31 -20.42
C ARG A 21 -12.29 3.16 -19.80
N LEU A 22 -12.44 3.57 -18.54
CA LEU A 22 -11.44 4.40 -17.85
C LEU A 22 -10.13 3.61 -17.59
N LEU A 23 -10.22 2.34 -17.26
CA LEU A 23 -9.07 1.45 -17.10
C LEU A 23 -8.30 1.30 -18.42
N GLY A 24 -9.00 1.23 -19.56
CA GLY A 24 -8.44 1.03 -20.87
C GLY A 24 -7.87 2.29 -21.56
N LEU A 25 -7.84 3.45 -20.90
CA LEU A 25 -7.31 4.68 -21.49
C LEU A 25 -5.80 4.55 -21.77
N THR A 26 -5.41 4.87 -23.01
CA THR A 26 -4.01 4.83 -23.45
C THR A 26 -3.54 6.12 -24.16
N ALA A 27 -4.49 6.93 -24.68
CA ALA A 27 -4.17 8.21 -25.29
C ALA A 27 -3.62 9.17 -24.22
N PRO A 28 -2.46 9.82 -24.44
CA PRO A 28 -1.83 10.66 -23.42
C PRO A 28 -2.73 11.79 -22.90
N GLU A 29 -3.51 12.42 -23.77
CA GLU A 29 -4.44 13.49 -23.42
C GLU A 29 -5.55 12.99 -22.49
N ASP A 30 -6.13 11.82 -22.76
CA ASP A 30 -7.20 11.24 -21.95
C ASP A 30 -6.66 10.74 -20.62
N CYS A 31 -5.45 10.16 -20.59
CA CYS A 31 -4.76 9.79 -19.35
C CYS A 31 -4.47 11.03 -18.48
N LEU A 32 -4.14 12.17 -19.10
CA LEU A 32 -3.95 13.43 -18.36
C LEU A 32 -5.26 13.94 -17.75
N LYS A 33 -6.38 13.86 -18.48
CA LYS A 33 -7.71 14.21 -17.94
C LYS A 33 -8.10 13.30 -16.76
N LEU A 34 -7.88 11.99 -16.89
CA LEU A 34 -8.12 11.02 -15.81
C LEU A 34 -7.26 11.32 -14.58
N LYS A 35 -5.95 11.57 -14.78
CA LYS A 35 -5.01 11.98 -13.72
C LYS A 35 -5.52 13.21 -12.98
N ARG A 36 -5.94 14.26 -13.72
CA ARG A 36 -6.42 15.50 -13.14
C ARG A 36 -7.69 15.28 -12.30
N ALA A 37 -8.67 14.55 -12.83
CA ALA A 37 -9.91 14.25 -12.12
C ALA A 37 -9.65 13.48 -10.81
N ALA A 38 -8.75 12.48 -10.84
CA ALA A 38 -8.39 11.72 -9.65
C ALA A 38 -7.60 12.56 -8.62
N TYR A 39 -6.70 13.43 -9.07
CA TYR A 39 -5.97 14.36 -8.20
C TYR A 39 -6.92 15.31 -7.48
N ASP A 40 -7.82 15.97 -8.23
CA ASP A 40 -8.80 16.91 -7.69
C ASP A 40 -9.74 16.21 -6.71
N ARG A 41 -10.26 15.02 -7.05
CA ARG A 41 -11.10 14.21 -6.16
C ARG A 41 -10.36 13.83 -4.88
N THR A 42 -9.07 13.47 -4.98
CA THR A 42 -8.25 13.16 -3.80
C THR A 42 -8.09 14.38 -2.89
N THR A 43 -7.80 15.55 -3.45
CA THR A 43 -7.60 16.77 -2.69
C THR A 43 -8.90 17.21 -2.02
N GLU A 44 -10.02 17.11 -2.74
CA GLU A 44 -11.35 17.42 -2.22
C GLU A 44 -11.75 16.52 -1.04
N ILE A 45 -11.55 15.20 -1.15
CA ILE A 45 -12.04 14.23 -0.17
C ILE A 45 -11.03 14.01 0.95
N MET A 46 -9.76 13.75 0.60
CA MET A 46 -8.71 13.34 1.53
C MET A 46 -7.86 14.50 2.06
N GLY A 47 -7.91 15.67 1.40
CA GLY A 47 -7.03 16.81 1.68
C GLY A 47 -5.70 16.72 0.92
N ASP A 48 -4.76 17.59 1.27
CA ASP A 48 -3.45 17.73 0.61
C ASP A 48 -2.35 16.82 1.20
N ARG A 49 -2.66 16.00 2.22
CA ARG A 49 -1.67 15.18 2.93
C ARG A 49 -1.47 13.80 2.30
N VAL A 50 -0.20 13.41 2.24
CA VAL A 50 0.25 12.03 1.94
C VAL A 50 0.78 11.42 3.24
N PHE A 51 0.26 10.26 3.62
CA PHE A 51 0.60 9.64 4.89
C PHE A 51 1.78 8.68 4.74
N TYR A 52 2.76 8.81 5.63
CA TYR A 52 3.85 7.85 5.75
C TYR A 52 3.43 6.65 6.60
N ARG A 53 3.77 5.47 6.12
CA ARG A 53 3.74 4.23 6.89
C ARG A 53 5.11 3.58 6.81
N GLY A 54 5.89 3.73 7.88
CA GLY A 54 7.25 3.18 7.93
C GLY A 54 7.22 1.66 7.80
N LEU A 55 7.74 1.11 6.71
CA LEU A 55 7.71 -0.32 6.41
C LEU A 55 8.84 -1.05 7.14
N ILE A 56 8.49 -2.03 7.97
CA ILE A 56 9.41 -2.93 8.66
C ILE A 56 9.14 -4.35 8.14
N GLU A 57 10.04 -4.85 7.29
CA GLU A 57 10.02 -6.20 6.73
C GLU A 57 10.71 -7.15 7.72
N LEU A 58 9.97 -7.59 8.72
CA LEU A 58 10.53 -8.22 9.93
C LEU A 58 11.00 -9.67 9.73
N SER A 59 10.49 -10.39 8.72
CA SER A 59 10.91 -11.75 8.41
C SER A 59 10.54 -12.15 6.98
N ASN A 60 11.39 -12.89 6.29
CA ASN A 60 11.11 -13.49 4.99
C ASN A 60 10.79 -15.00 5.07
N ILE A 61 10.62 -15.54 6.27
CA ILE A 61 10.18 -16.92 6.47
C ILE A 61 8.69 -16.99 6.12
N CYS A 62 8.33 -17.85 5.17
CA CYS A 62 6.97 -18.02 4.69
C CYS A 62 6.61 -19.50 4.64
N THR A 63 5.37 -19.85 4.99
CA THR A 63 4.84 -21.22 4.86
C THR A 63 4.16 -21.45 3.52
N ASP A 64 3.89 -20.39 2.77
CA ASP A 64 3.20 -20.43 1.49
C ASP A 64 4.15 -20.47 0.30
N ASN A 65 3.65 -21.04 -0.79
CA ASN A 65 4.41 -21.23 -2.01
C ASN A 65 3.77 -20.50 -3.20
N CYS A 66 3.37 -19.22 -3.02
CA CYS A 66 2.75 -18.41 -4.05
C CYS A 66 3.67 -18.28 -5.26
N ARG A 67 3.17 -18.61 -6.46
CA ARG A 67 3.96 -18.76 -7.69
C ARG A 67 4.56 -17.46 -8.24
N TYR A 68 4.14 -16.31 -7.70
CA TYR A 68 4.62 -14.97 -8.09
C TYR A 68 5.64 -14.37 -7.11
N CYS A 69 5.84 -14.98 -5.94
CA CYS A 69 6.53 -14.34 -4.83
C CYS A 69 7.97 -14.81 -4.67
N GLY A 70 8.91 -13.87 -4.67
CA GLY A 70 10.34 -14.17 -4.52
C GLY A 70 10.73 -14.75 -3.16
N ILE A 71 9.92 -14.55 -2.10
CA ILE A 71 10.16 -15.15 -0.75
C ILE A 71 9.29 -16.38 -0.50
N ARG A 72 8.69 -16.98 -1.52
CA ARG A 72 7.92 -18.22 -1.38
C ARG A 72 8.72 -19.31 -0.68
N LYS A 73 8.02 -20.26 -0.03
CA LYS A 73 8.61 -21.33 0.77
C LYS A 73 9.72 -22.07 0.04
N ASP A 74 9.48 -22.49 -1.20
CA ASP A 74 10.40 -23.33 -1.99
C ASP A 74 11.49 -22.55 -2.75
N ASN A 75 11.58 -21.22 -2.54
CA ASN A 75 12.74 -20.50 -3.02
C ASN A 75 13.91 -20.66 -2.05
N HIS A 76 14.74 -21.68 -2.29
CA HIS A 76 15.90 -22.02 -1.47
C HIS A 76 17.12 -21.12 -1.74
N ALA A 77 17.08 -20.26 -2.78
CA ALA A 77 18.15 -19.30 -3.07
C ALA A 77 18.10 -18.07 -2.12
N VAL A 78 16.98 -17.86 -1.44
CA VAL A 78 16.81 -16.71 -0.53
C VAL A 78 17.34 -17.05 0.86
N LYS A 79 18.30 -16.28 1.34
CA LYS A 79 18.74 -16.36 2.74
C LYS A 79 17.61 -15.94 3.67
N ARG A 80 17.11 -16.87 4.48
CA ARG A 80 16.03 -16.61 5.43
C ARG A 80 16.53 -15.84 6.64
N TYR A 81 15.69 -14.93 7.14
CA TYR A 81 15.95 -14.15 8.33
C TYR A 81 14.67 -13.88 9.14
N GLU A 82 14.85 -13.58 10.42
CA GLU A 82 13.84 -13.03 11.32
C GLU A 82 14.53 -11.97 12.17
N MET A 83 13.95 -10.78 12.25
CA MET A 83 14.45 -9.68 13.09
C MET A 83 14.19 -10.02 14.56
N THR A 84 15.10 -9.58 15.44
CA THR A 84 14.84 -9.65 16.88
C THR A 84 13.80 -8.58 17.29
N LYS A 85 13.21 -8.74 18.48
CA LYS A 85 12.27 -7.77 19.02
C LYS A 85 12.92 -6.39 19.16
N GLU A 86 14.17 -6.34 19.63
CA GLU A 86 14.94 -5.11 19.81
C GLU A 86 15.16 -4.38 18.47
N GLU A 87 15.45 -5.11 17.40
CA GLU A 87 15.59 -4.53 16.06
C GLU A 87 14.28 -3.93 15.56
N ILE A 88 13.14 -4.61 15.77
CA ILE A 88 11.81 -4.11 15.40
C ILE A 88 11.46 -2.86 16.20
N LEU A 89 11.65 -2.91 17.53
CA LEU A 89 11.35 -1.80 18.44
C LEU A 89 12.23 -0.57 18.16
N SER A 90 13.50 -0.78 17.81
CA SER A 90 14.40 0.31 17.41
C SER A 90 13.87 1.04 16.16
N GLN A 91 13.39 0.32 15.14
CA GLN A 91 12.81 0.95 13.95
C GLN A 91 11.47 1.66 14.25
N ALA A 92 10.63 1.07 15.10
CA ALA A 92 9.39 1.71 15.54
C ALA A 92 9.65 2.99 16.35
N LYS A 93 10.63 2.96 17.27
CA LYS A 93 11.05 4.14 18.02
C LYS A 93 11.59 5.24 17.11
N TRP A 94 12.47 4.85 16.17
CA TRP A 94 13.00 5.78 15.17
C TRP A 94 11.85 6.44 14.39
N ALA A 95 10.86 5.67 13.93
CA ALA A 95 9.71 6.21 13.22
C ALA A 95 8.93 7.24 14.05
N ALA A 96 8.63 6.92 15.33
CA ALA A 96 7.93 7.83 16.23
C ALA A 96 8.71 9.14 16.45
N ASP A 97 10.03 9.05 16.67
CA ASP A 97 10.90 10.20 16.91
C ASP A 97 11.05 11.10 15.67
N HIS A 98 10.89 10.53 14.45
CA HIS A 98 11.00 11.25 13.18
C HIS A 98 9.64 11.63 12.57
N GLY A 99 8.60 11.67 13.39
CA GLY A 99 7.30 12.22 12.98
C GLY A 99 6.43 11.30 12.15
N TYR A 100 6.76 10.01 12.03
CA TYR A 100 5.84 9.06 11.41
C TYR A 100 4.62 8.86 12.31
N GLY A 101 3.43 9.00 11.75
CA GLY A 101 2.19 8.71 12.49
C GLY A 101 1.83 7.23 12.49
N SER A 102 2.45 6.43 11.61
CA SER A 102 2.19 4.97 11.56
C SER A 102 3.34 4.18 10.92
N ILE A 103 3.35 2.88 11.23
CA ILE A 103 4.26 1.88 10.66
C ILE A 103 3.48 0.72 10.02
N CYS A 104 4.17 -0.10 9.23
CA CYS A 104 3.67 -1.36 8.71
C CYS A 104 4.63 -2.49 9.09
N LEU A 105 4.13 -3.50 9.79
CA LEU A 105 4.83 -4.73 10.08
C LEU A 105 4.49 -5.76 8.99
N GLN A 106 5.47 -6.14 8.20
CA GLN A 106 5.30 -7.07 7.08
C GLN A 106 6.25 -8.26 7.19
N ALA A 107 5.73 -9.45 6.89
CA ALA A 107 6.54 -10.68 6.80
C ALA A 107 5.93 -11.68 5.82
N GLY A 108 6.62 -12.80 5.60
CA GLY A 108 6.01 -14.00 5.06
C GLY A 108 4.92 -14.52 5.99
N GLU A 109 3.99 -15.29 5.45
CA GLU A 109 2.87 -15.87 6.22
C GLU A 109 3.37 -17.00 7.14
N ARG A 110 3.06 -16.87 8.41
CA ARG A 110 3.31 -17.85 9.47
C ARG A 110 2.18 -17.86 10.49
N ARG A 111 1.89 -19.06 11.03
CA ARG A 111 0.78 -19.26 11.99
C ARG A 111 1.20 -20.03 13.23
N ASP A 112 2.51 -20.32 13.36
CA ASP A 112 3.00 -21.02 14.53
C ASP A 112 2.85 -20.17 15.81
N PRO A 113 2.52 -20.80 16.96
CA PRO A 113 2.26 -20.07 18.20
C PRO A 113 3.41 -19.19 18.68
N LYS A 114 4.66 -19.59 18.40
CA LYS A 114 5.84 -18.81 18.75
C LYS A 114 5.85 -17.48 18.02
N PHE A 115 5.61 -17.49 16.70
CA PHE A 115 5.54 -16.28 15.89
C PHE A 115 4.34 -15.41 16.27
N VAL A 116 3.16 -16.02 16.48
CA VAL A 116 1.94 -15.30 16.88
C VAL A 116 2.14 -14.54 18.21
N ASN A 117 2.72 -15.20 19.21
CA ASN A 117 3.00 -14.57 20.52
C ASN A 117 4.10 -13.50 20.41
N PHE A 118 5.14 -13.74 19.61
CA PHE A 118 6.20 -12.77 19.33
C PHE A 118 5.65 -11.46 18.75
N ILE A 119 4.74 -11.54 17.77
CA ILE A 119 4.08 -10.36 17.22
C ILE A 119 3.23 -9.64 18.27
N ALA A 120 2.47 -10.37 19.10
CA ALA A 120 1.70 -9.77 20.18
C ALA A 120 2.58 -9.01 21.17
N GLU A 121 3.75 -9.54 21.53
CA GLU A 121 4.72 -8.85 22.38
C GLU A 121 5.26 -7.58 21.70
N CYS A 122 5.65 -7.67 20.41
CA CYS A 122 6.10 -6.50 19.66
C CYS A 122 5.04 -5.40 19.63
N LEU A 123 3.77 -5.74 19.40
CA LEU A 123 2.66 -4.76 19.36
C LEU A 123 2.49 -4.04 20.69
N ARG A 124 2.51 -4.77 21.83
CA ARG A 124 2.42 -4.16 23.19
C ARG A 124 3.57 -3.17 23.44
N ASP A 125 4.77 -3.57 23.08
CA ASP A 125 5.95 -2.75 23.35
C ASP A 125 6.05 -1.56 22.38
N ILE A 126 5.64 -1.71 21.10
CA ILE A 126 5.53 -0.60 20.13
C ILE A 126 4.54 0.45 20.63
N HIS A 127 3.37 0.04 21.13
CA HIS A 127 2.42 0.98 21.71
C HIS A 127 3.04 1.77 22.87
N LYS A 128 3.60 1.08 23.86
CA LYS A 128 4.23 1.72 25.04
C LYS A 128 5.32 2.71 24.69
N LEU A 129 6.24 2.34 23.76
CA LEU A 129 7.40 3.17 23.43
C LEU A 129 7.08 4.37 22.53
N SER A 130 5.94 4.36 21.84
CA SER A 130 5.56 5.37 20.86
C SER A 130 4.60 6.44 21.37
N VAL A 131 3.97 6.21 22.55
CA VAL A 131 3.13 7.22 23.19
C VAL A 131 3.98 8.43 23.60
N SER A 132 3.60 9.61 23.13
CA SER A 132 4.30 10.86 23.39
C SER A 132 3.34 12.05 23.27
N PRO A 133 3.73 13.27 23.69
CA PRO A 133 2.91 14.46 23.48
C PRO A 133 2.52 14.72 22.03
N GLN A 134 3.37 14.32 21.06
CA GLN A 134 3.11 14.45 19.63
C GLN A 134 2.29 13.29 19.06
N LEU A 135 2.35 12.12 19.70
CA LEU A 135 1.60 10.91 19.36
C LEU A 135 0.89 10.39 20.62
N PRO A 136 -0.16 11.06 21.11
CA PRO A 136 -0.78 10.72 22.40
C PRO A 136 -1.42 9.34 22.40
N GLU A 137 -1.78 8.80 21.24
CA GLU A 137 -2.32 7.46 21.06
C GLU A 137 -1.29 6.43 20.57
N GLY A 138 -0.01 6.82 20.52
CA GLY A 138 1.07 6.01 19.95
C GLY A 138 1.02 5.89 18.43
N LEU A 139 1.95 5.12 17.86
CA LEU A 139 1.98 4.83 16.42
C LEU A 139 0.78 4.00 15.98
N GLY A 140 0.19 4.37 14.84
CA GLY A 140 -0.71 3.48 14.12
C GLY A 140 0.07 2.29 13.55
N VAL A 141 -0.46 1.08 13.67
CA VAL A 141 0.19 -0.12 13.14
C VAL A 141 -0.65 -0.75 12.05
N THR A 142 -0.03 -0.98 10.89
CA THR A 142 -0.57 -1.85 9.85
C THR A 142 0.12 -3.20 9.94
N ILE A 143 -0.64 -4.28 10.05
CA ILE A 143 -0.12 -5.65 10.05
C ILE A 143 -0.35 -6.27 8.67
N SER A 144 0.68 -6.91 8.10
CA SER A 144 0.61 -7.62 6.82
C SER A 144 1.39 -8.94 6.94
N LEU A 145 0.78 -9.93 7.58
CA LEU A 145 1.39 -11.21 7.99
C LEU A 145 0.60 -12.43 7.47
N GLY A 146 -0.12 -12.26 6.34
CA GLY A 146 -0.90 -13.32 5.71
C GLY A 146 -2.23 -13.61 6.41
N ASP A 147 -2.84 -14.76 6.12
CA ASP A 147 -4.12 -15.16 6.68
C ASP A 147 -3.94 -15.80 8.06
N GLN A 148 -4.74 -15.37 9.02
CA GLN A 148 -4.69 -15.84 10.40
C GLN A 148 -6.04 -16.39 10.87
N THR A 149 -6.09 -16.94 12.08
CA THR A 149 -7.35 -17.31 12.73
C THR A 149 -7.98 -16.07 13.40
N LYS A 150 -9.27 -16.17 13.74
CA LYS A 150 -9.97 -15.11 14.48
C LYS A 150 -9.31 -14.82 15.83
N GLU A 151 -8.90 -15.88 16.53
CA GLU A 151 -8.23 -15.79 17.84
C GLU A 151 -6.88 -15.04 17.73
N THR A 152 -6.13 -15.27 16.66
CA THR A 152 -4.88 -14.52 16.40
C THR A 152 -5.17 -13.06 16.14
N TYR A 153 -6.18 -12.74 15.33
CA TYR A 153 -6.57 -11.34 15.09
C TYR A 153 -7.02 -10.65 16.38
N GLU A 154 -7.79 -11.32 17.22
CA GLU A 154 -8.23 -10.77 18.51
C GLU A 154 -7.05 -10.54 19.47
N LEU A 155 -6.14 -11.52 19.61
CA LEU A 155 -4.92 -11.39 20.41
C LEU A 155 -4.07 -10.18 19.97
N TRP A 156 -3.89 -9.98 18.67
CA TRP A 156 -3.10 -8.86 18.17
C TRP A 156 -3.84 -7.53 18.32
N ALA A 157 -5.17 -7.52 18.21
CA ALA A 157 -5.98 -6.33 18.45
C ALA A 157 -5.90 -5.88 19.90
N GLU A 158 -5.96 -6.81 20.86
CA GLU A 158 -5.75 -6.52 22.28
C GLU A 158 -4.33 -6.05 22.57
N ALA A 159 -3.35 -6.74 21.99
CA ALA A 159 -1.93 -6.44 22.19
C ALA A 159 -1.54 -5.05 21.63
N SER A 160 -2.25 -4.53 20.63
CA SER A 160 -1.96 -3.21 20.04
C SER A 160 -2.19 -2.03 21.00
N GLY A 161 -2.93 -2.23 22.09
CA GLY A 161 -3.28 -1.19 23.05
C GLY A 161 -4.26 -0.13 22.52
N ASN A 162 -4.46 -0.03 21.22
CA ASN A 162 -5.41 0.89 20.61
C ASN A 162 -5.97 0.35 19.29
N ARG A 163 -7.14 -0.29 19.34
CA ARG A 163 -7.81 -0.88 18.16
C ARG A 163 -8.11 0.14 17.06
N LYS A 164 -8.37 1.41 17.39
CA LYS A 164 -8.65 2.47 16.39
C LYS A 164 -7.44 2.76 15.53
N ASN A 165 -6.24 2.51 16.03
CA ASN A 165 -4.97 2.74 15.35
C ASN A 165 -4.46 1.49 14.64
N LEU A 166 -5.25 0.42 14.57
CA LEU A 166 -4.85 -0.86 14.03
C LEU A 166 -5.45 -1.11 12.64
N ARG A 167 -4.60 -1.52 11.73
CA ARG A 167 -4.96 -1.90 10.35
C ARG A 167 -4.44 -3.29 10.05
N TYR A 168 -5.12 -3.97 9.16
CA TYR A 168 -4.61 -5.20 8.57
C TYR A 168 -4.64 -5.14 7.05
N LEU A 169 -3.54 -5.54 6.40
CA LEU A 169 -3.45 -5.64 4.95
C LEU A 169 -3.25 -7.09 4.55
N SER A 170 -4.26 -7.67 3.89
CA SER A 170 -4.18 -8.98 3.26
C SER A 170 -4.75 -8.89 1.85
N ARG A 171 -3.89 -8.96 0.82
CA ARG A 171 -4.31 -8.80 -0.57
C ARG A 171 -4.92 -10.07 -1.09
N PHE A 172 -6.06 -9.99 -1.81
CA PHE A 172 -6.63 -11.13 -2.53
C PHE A 172 -6.01 -11.32 -3.92
N GLU A 173 -5.25 -10.37 -4.40
CA GLU A 173 -4.48 -10.33 -5.66
C GLU A 173 -5.33 -10.29 -6.92
N THR A 174 -6.44 -10.99 -6.98
CA THR A 174 -7.45 -10.96 -8.04
C THR A 174 -8.74 -11.61 -7.56
N SER A 175 -9.89 -11.10 -7.98
CA SER A 175 -11.21 -11.71 -7.74
C SER A 175 -11.55 -12.81 -8.74
N ASN A 176 -10.78 -12.95 -9.83
CA ASN A 176 -10.97 -14.01 -10.81
C ASN A 176 -10.47 -15.34 -10.23
N PRO A 177 -11.37 -16.37 -10.03
CA PRO A 177 -10.98 -17.63 -9.40
C PRO A 177 -9.89 -18.40 -10.17
N LYS A 178 -9.90 -18.33 -11.51
CA LYS A 178 -8.90 -19.00 -12.35
C LYS A 178 -7.51 -18.35 -12.20
N LEU A 179 -7.47 -17.03 -12.18
CA LEU A 179 -6.22 -16.30 -11.95
C LEU A 179 -5.75 -16.49 -10.50
N PHE A 180 -6.65 -16.50 -9.53
CA PHE A 180 -6.30 -16.77 -8.14
C PHE A 180 -5.68 -18.17 -7.99
N GLU A 181 -6.28 -19.19 -8.61
CA GLU A 181 -5.73 -20.54 -8.66
C GLU A 181 -4.35 -20.56 -9.35
N LEU A 182 -4.21 -19.89 -10.49
CA LEU A 182 -2.91 -19.76 -11.19
C LEU A 182 -1.82 -19.22 -10.28
N LEU A 183 -2.13 -18.23 -9.45
CA LEU A 183 -1.19 -17.59 -8.52
C LEU A 183 -0.82 -18.48 -7.32
N HIS A 184 -1.73 -19.36 -6.88
CA HIS A 184 -1.63 -20.04 -5.59
C HIS A 184 -1.63 -21.57 -5.67
N SER A 185 -1.78 -22.19 -6.85
CA SER A 185 -1.88 -23.65 -7.06
C SER A 185 -0.56 -24.42 -6.88
N ALA A 186 0.43 -23.86 -6.21
CA ALA A 186 1.67 -24.58 -5.95
C ALA A 186 1.49 -25.64 -4.83
N PRO A 187 2.29 -26.73 -4.84
CA PRO A 187 2.28 -27.71 -3.77
C PRO A 187 2.47 -27.05 -2.39
N GLY A 188 1.66 -27.46 -1.42
CA GLY A 188 1.70 -26.93 -0.06
C GLY A 188 0.79 -25.70 0.22
N ASN A 189 0.14 -25.15 -0.80
CA ASN A 189 -0.80 -24.02 -0.66
C ASN A 189 -2.28 -24.47 -0.54
N HIS A 190 -2.57 -25.69 -0.13
CA HIS A 190 -3.92 -26.28 -0.16
C HIS A 190 -4.99 -25.51 0.62
N GLU A 191 -4.58 -24.70 1.59
CA GLU A 191 -5.51 -23.88 2.37
C GLU A 191 -5.72 -22.46 1.81
N LYS A 192 -4.93 -22.04 0.82
CA LYS A 192 -5.01 -20.70 0.26
C LYS A 192 -6.03 -20.63 -0.86
N ASN A 193 -7.21 -20.14 -0.54
CA ASN A 193 -8.32 -19.93 -1.47
C ASN A 193 -9.04 -18.61 -1.17
N LEU A 194 -9.86 -18.14 -2.12
CA LEU A 194 -10.58 -16.86 -2.00
C LEU A 194 -11.60 -16.88 -0.85
N GLU A 195 -12.29 -18.01 -0.63
CA GLU A 195 -13.28 -18.13 0.43
C GLU A 195 -12.65 -17.90 1.81
N ARG A 196 -11.52 -18.56 2.07
CA ARG A 196 -10.74 -18.34 3.30
C ARG A 196 -10.28 -16.89 3.44
N ARG A 197 -9.82 -16.27 2.34
CA ARG A 197 -9.40 -14.86 2.33
C ARG A 197 -10.56 -13.95 2.74
N PHE A 198 -11.76 -14.18 2.20
CA PHE A 198 -12.95 -13.41 2.55
C PHE A 198 -13.42 -13.70 3.99
N GLN A 199 -13.27 -14.92 4.47
CA GLN A 199 -13.53 -15.24 5.88
C GLN A 199 -12.57 -14.47 6.81
N CYS A 200 -11.28 -14.34 6.45
CA CYS A 200 -10.34 -13.50 7.20
C CYS A 200 -10.77 -12.03 7.23
N PHE A 201 -11.29 -11.47 6.12
CA PHE A 201 -11.80 -10.09 6.10
C PHE A 201 -12.98 -9.90 7.06
N LYS A 202 -13.87 -10.88 7.15
CA LYS A 202 -14.97 -10.87 8.13
C LYS A 202 -14.43 -10.87 9.56
N TYR A 203 -13.48 -11.75 9.88
CA TYR A 203 -12.85 -11.78 11.20
C TYR A 203 -12.16 -10.45 11.55
N LEU A 204 -11.43 -9.86 10.61
CA LEU A 204 -10.79 -8.56 10.81
C LEU A 204 -11.78 -7.45 11.15
N ARG A 205 -12.94 -7.43 10.47
CA ARG A 205 -14.02 -6.49 10.80
C ARG A 205 -14.59 -6.71 12.19
N GLU A 206 -14.87 -7.97 12.55
CA GLU A 206 -15.39 -8.34 13.88
C GLU A 206 -14.41 -7.95 15.00
N CYS A 207 -13.10 -8.06 14.76
CA CYS A 207 -12.04 -7.66 15.69
C CYS A 207 -11.74 -6.15 15.69
N GLY A 208 -12.43 -5.33 14.88
CA GLY A 208 -12.33 -3.87 14.87
C GLY A 208 -11.18 -3.27 14.08
N TYR A 209 -10.57 -4.03 13.18
CA TYR A 209 -9.50 -3.51 12.31
C TYR A 209 -10.02 -2.57 11.23
N GLN A 210 -9.19 -1.59 10.85
CA GLN A 210 -9.29 -0.98 9.54
C GLN A 210 -8.88 -2.02 8.49
N LEU A 211 -9.83 -2.42 7.64
CA LEU A 211 -9.62 -3.46 6.65
C LEU A 211 -8.85 -2.94 5.44
N GLY A 212 -7.72 -3.55 5.16
CA GLY A 212 -6.92 -3.32 3.97
C GLY A 212 -6.85 -4.57 3.11
N THR A 213 -6.98 -4.37 1.80
CA THR A 213 -6.76 -5.42 0.81
C THR A 213 -6.11 -4.85 -0.44
N GLY A 214 -6.04 -5.62 -1.52
CA GLY A 214 -5.49 -5.15 -2.79
C GLY A 214 -5.30 -6.25 -3.81
N VAL A 215 -4.83 -5.84 -4.98
CA VAL A 215 -4.67 -6.69 -6.14
C VAL A 215 -3.33 -6.46 -6.83
N MET A 216 -2.91 -7.41 -7.65
CA MET A 216 -1.89 -7.21 -8.67
C MET A 216 -2.53 -6.81 -9.99
N ILE A 217 -1.86 -5.96 -10.73
CA ILE A 217 -2.32 -5.39 -12.00
C ILE A 217 -1.43 -5.88 -13.12
N GLY A 218 -2.02 -6.41 -14.19
CA GLY A 218 -1.28 -6.94 -15.33
C GLY A 218 -0.74 -8.34 -15.12
N ILE A 219 -1.44 -9.16 -14.32
CA ILE A 219 -1.20 -10.60 -14.22
C ILE A 219 -1.37 -11.22 -15.62
N PRO A 220 -0.52 -12.15 -16.06
CA PRO A 220 -0.73 -12.84 -17.33
C PRO A 220 -2.14 -13.42 -17.47
N GLY A 221 -2.86 -13.03 -18.50
CA GLY A 221 -4.24 -13.43 -18.75
C GLY A 221 -5.32 -12.59 -18.06
N GLN A 222 -4.96 -11.58 -17.25
CA GLN A 222 -5.92 -10.66 -16.62
C GLN A 222 -6.52 -9.70 -17.64
N THR A 223 -7.85 -9.51 -17.58
CA THR A 223 -8.59 -8.57 -18.43
C THR A 223 -8.95 -7.28 -17.69
N LEU A 224 -9.49 -6.29 -18.42
CA LEU A 224 -10.00 -5.05 -17.81
C LEU A 224 -11.28 -5.32 -17.01
N GLU A 225 -12.07 -6.29 -17.41
CA GLU A 225 -13.27 -6.76 -16.71
C GLU A 225 -12.89 -7.41 -15.37
N ASP A 226 -11.80 -8.17 -15.29
CA ASP A 226 -11.29 -8.71 -14.04
C ASP A 226 -10.93 -7.57 -13.06
N LEU A 227 -10.25 -6.52 -13.54
CA LEU A 227 -9.93 -5.34 -12.75
C LEU A 227 -11.17 -4.54 -12.34
N CYS A 228 -12.19 -4.50 -13.19
CA CYS A 228 -13.49 -3.92 -12.86
C CYS A 228 -14.15 -4.70 -11.70
N HIS A 229 -14.20 -6.02 -11.79
CA HIS A 229 -14.69 -6.87 -10.71
C HIS A 229 -13.89 -6.69 -9.41
N ASP A 230 -12.59 -6.54 -9.48
CA ASP A 230 -11.74 -6.25 -8.32
C ASP A 230 -12.17 -4.92 -7.64
N ILE A 231 -12.47 -3.88 -8.43
CA ILE A 231 -12.98 -2.59 -7.91
C ILE A 231 -14.35 -2.76 -7.25
N ARG A 232 -15.27 -3.51 -7.86
CA ARG A 232 -16.59 -3.80 -7.27
C ARG A 232 -16.46 -4.58 -5.96
N LEU A 233 -15.52 -5.50 -5.91
CA LEU A 233 -15.25 -6.24 -4.68
C LEU A 233 -14.69 -5.32 -3.57
N PHE A 234 -13.83 -4.35 -3.89
CA PHE A 234 -13.43 -3.32 -2.91
C PHE A 234 -14.62 -2.54 -2.36
N GLN A 235 -15.61 -2.21 -3.21
CA GLN A 235 -16.83 -1.53 -2.76
C GLN A 235 -17.65 -2.42 -1.82
N SER A 236 -17.91 -3.67 -2.21
CA SER A 236 -18.75 -4.61 -1.45
C SER A 236 -18.14 -5.00 -0.09
N LEU A 237 -16.80 -5.09 -0.01
CA LEU A 237 -16.07 -5.35 1.22
C LEU A 237 -15.97 -4.11 2.14
N ASP A 238 -16.41 -2.95 1.68
CA ASP A 238 -16.30 -1.66 2.41
C ASP A 238 -14.87 -1.40 2.94
N VAL A 239 -13.86 -1.60 2.10
CA VAL A 239 -12.46 -1.53 2.50
C VAL A 239 -12.02 -0.14 2.94
N ASP A 240 -11.10 -0.05 3.89
CA ASP A 240 -10.54 1.21 4.40
C ASP A 240 -9.24 1.60 3.69
N MET A 241 -8.54 0.61 3.15
CA MET A 241 -7.21 0.77 2.57
C MET A 241 -6.99 -0.19 1.41
N ILE A 242 -6.36 0.30 0.34
CA ILE A 242 -6.05 -0.49 -0.84
C ILE A 242 -4.56 -0.41 -1.15
N GLY A 243 -3.91 -1.57 -1.16
CA GLY A 243 -2.51 -1.76 -1.57
C GLY A 243 -2.45 -2.52 -2.89
N MET A 244 -2.35 -1.82 -4.01
CA MET A 244 -2.29 -2.42 -5.33
C MET A 244 -1.05 -1.95 -6.10
N GLY A 245 -0.58 -2.77 -7.02
CA GLY A 245 0.56 -2.44 -7.83
C GLY A 245 0.72 -3.38 -9.02
N PRO A 246 1.60 -3.03 -9.98
CA PRO A 246 1.86 -3.85 -11.15
C PRO A 246 2.43 -5.20 -10.74
N TYR A 247 2.04 -6.25 -11.48
CA TYR A 247 2.73 -7.54 -11.44
C TYR A 247 4.14 -7.38 -12.01
N LEU A 248 5.12 -7.69 -11.20
CA LEU A 248 6.53 -7.74 -11.59
C LEU A 248 7.03 -9.17 -11.36
N LYS A 249 7.69 -9.74 -12.35
CA LYS A 249 8.23 -11.09 -12.24
C LYS A 249 9.31 -11.18 -11.16
N SER A 250 9.47 -12.36 -10.62
CA SER A 250 10.60 -12.73 -9.77
C SER A 250 11.28 -13.98 -10.32
N GLU A 251 12.60 -13.96 -10.49
CA GLU A 251 13.36 -15.14 -10.92
C GLU A 251 13.28 -16.28 -9.91
N GLY A 252 12.98 -15.97 -8.64
CA GLY A 252 12.72 -16.95 -7.60
C GLY A 252 11.32 -17.57 -7.60
N ALA A 253 10.49 -17.26 -8.61
CA ALA A 253 9.08 -17.67 -8.66
C ALA A 253 8.72 -18.31 -10.02
N ASP A 254 7.80 -19.28 -10.00
CA ASP A 254 7.46 -20.10 -11.18
C ASP A 254 6.67 -19.32 -12.23
N LEU A 255 5.90 -18.30 -11.82
CA LEU A 255 5.04 -17.53 -12.71
C LEU A 255 5.84 -16.71 -13.75
N LYS A 256 7.14 -16.53 -13.52
CA LYS A 256 8.04 -15.82 -14.46
C LYS A 256 7.97 -16.35 -15.90
N GLU A 257 7.68 -17.64 -16.06
CA GLU A 257 7.63 -18.32 -17.38
C GLU A 257 6.44 -17.83 -18.24
N LEU A 258 5.39 -17.29 -17.62
CA LEU A 258 4.25 -16.70 -18.33
C LEU A 258 4.53 -15.28 -18.84
N GLY A 259 5.72 -14.74 -18.53
CA GLY A 259 6.12 -13.41 -18.94
C GLY A 259 5.52 -12.30 -18.08
N GLN A 260 5.67 -11.08 -18.59
CA GLN A 260 5.18 -9.85 -17.95
C GLN A 260 4.80 -8.87 -19.04
N MET A 261 3.76 -8.08 -18.80
CA MET A 261 3.41 -6.96 -19.67
C MET A 261 4.59 -5.99 -19.81
N ALA A 262 4.76 -5.39 -20.97
CA ALA A 262 5.84 -4.41 -21.19
C ALA A 262 5.72 -3.23 -20.18
N PRO A 263 6.85 -2.67 -19.69
CA PRO A 263 6.85 -1.71 -18.59
C PRO A 263 5.95 -0.48 -18.81
N LYS A 264 5.96 0.10 -20.02
CA LYS A 264 5.19 1.32 -20.31
C LYS A 264 3.67 1.11 -20.27
N PRO A 265 3.05 0.13 -20.97
CA PRO A 265 1.62 -0.14 -20.83
C PRO A 265 1.24 -0.63 -19.43
N LEU A 266 2.07 -1.43 -18.76
CA LEU A 266 1.84 -1.88 -17.40
C LEU A 266 1.79 -0.71 -16.40
N MET A 267 2.73 0.23 -16.54
CA MET A 267 2.73 1.45 -15.73
C MET A 267 1.45 2.26 -15.93
N GLN A 268 1.03 2.48 -17.18
CA GLN A 268 -0.19 3.24 -17.45
C GLN A 268 -1.44 2.54 -16.90
N LEU A 269 -1.57 1.23 -17.07
CA LEU A 269 -2.69 0.46 -16.52
C LEU A 269 -2.73 0.56 -14.99
N ALA A 270 -1.58 0.45 -14.32
CA ALA A 270 -1.50 0.58 -12.87
C ALA A 270 -1.89 1.99 -12.38
N LEU A 271 -1.51 3.03 -13.12
CA LEU A 271 -1.91 4.41 -12.83
C LEU A 271 -3.41 4.62 -13.06
N ASN A 272 -3.97 4.11 -14.16
CA ASN A 272 -5.39 4.16 -14.42
C ASN A 272 -6.18 3.46 -13.31
N MET A 273 -5.72 2.29 -12.84
CA MET A 273 -6.36 1.58 -11.74
C MET A 273 -6.39 2.42 -10.45
N ILE A 274 -5.31 3.11 -10.11
CA ILE A 274 -5.27 4.02 -8.95
C ILE A 274 -6.32 5.13 -9.12
N ALA A 275 -6.36 5.77 -10.29
CA ALA A 275 -7.29 6.87 -10.58
C ALA A 275 -8.75 6.41 -10.53
N VAL A 276 -9.07 5.29 -11.18
CA VAL A 276 -10.43 4.76 -11.23
C VAL A 276 -10.90 4.36 -9.83
N VAL A 277 -10.07 3.68 -9.05
CA VAL A 277 -10.37 3.38 -7.64
C VAL A 277 -10.64 4.66 -6.84
N ARG A 278 -9.87 5.73 -7.05
CA ARG A 278 -10.11 7.02 -6.38
C ARG A 278 -11.44 7.65 -6.79
N LEU A 279 -11.79 7.60 -8.07
CA LEU A 279 -13.07 8.14 -8.56
C LEU A 279 -14.26 7.36 -8.03
N VAL A 280 -14.17 6.01 -8.02
CA VAL A 280 -15.26 5.11 -7.65
C VAL A 280 -15.46 5.03 -6.12
N LEU A 281 -14.39 4.90 -5.33
CA LEU A 281 -14.49 4.71 -3.88
C LEU A 281 -14.31 6.00 -3.07
N GLY A 282 -13.66 7.01 -3.62
CA GLY A 282 -13.51 8.35 -3.02
C GLY A 282 -12.70 8.37 -1.71
N ASN A 283 -13.25 7.88 -0.62
CA ASN A 283 -12.82 8.12 0.76
C ASN A 283 -11.93 7.03 1.38
N VAL A 284 -11.34 6.13 0.57
CA VAL A 284 -10.39 5.08 1.00
C VAL A 284 -8.94 5.56 0.94
N ASN A 285 -8.06 4.94 1.71
CA ASN A 285 -6.62 5.13 1.53
C ASN A 285 -6.09 4.26 0.39
N ILE A 286 -5.29 4.85 -0.51
CA ILE A 286 -4.66 4.16 -1.63
C ILE A 286 -3.14 4.33 -1.51
N ALA A 287 -2.42 3.22 -1.49
CA ALA A 287 -0.96 3.22 -1.44
C ALA A 287 -0.35 3.39 -2.83
N ALA A 288 0.62 4.30 -2.97
CA ALA A 288 1.53 4.33 -4.10
C ALA A 288 2.59 3.24 -3.89
N ALA A 289 2.37 2.07 -4.51
CA ALA A 289 3.22 0.90 -4.32
C ALA A 289 4.65 1.12 -4.80
N THR A 290 5.63 0.55 -4.10
CA THR A 290 7.04 0.59 -4.49
C THR A 290 7.29 -0.05 -5.87
N ALA A 291 6.44 -0.98 -6.29
CA ALA A 291 6.49 -1.59 -7.61
C ALA A 291 6.32 -0.58 -8.77
N LEU A 292 5.62 0.53 -8.57
CA LEU A 292 5.57 1.61 -9.56
C LEU A 292 6.95 2.23 -9.81
N GLN A 293 7.76 2.34 -8.76
CA GLN A 293 9.12 2.87 -8.88
C GLN A 293 10.08 1.88 -9.55
N ALA A 294 9.81 0.57 -9.50
CA ALA A 294 10.57 -0.42 -10.26
C ALA A 294 10.33 -0.30 -11.78
N LEU A 295 9.18 0.24 -12.21
CA LEU A 295 8.86 0.52 -13.61
C LEU A 295 9.36 1.89 -14.09
N ARG A 296 9.42 2.87 -13.20
CA ARG A 296 9.85 4.25 -13.49
C ARG A 296 10.28 4.96 -12.21
N ASP A 297 11.41 5.64 -12.21
CA ASP A 297 12.03 6.26 -11.05
C ASP A 297 11.11 7.18 -10.23
N ASP A 298 10.20 7.90 -10.88
CA ASP A 298 9.18 8.75 -10.25
C ASP A 298 7.81 8.07 -10.13
N GLY A 299 7.77 6.75 -10.19
CA GLY A 299 6.52 5.98 -10.25
C GLY A 299 5.60 6.20 -9.06
N ARG A 300 6.15 6.28 -7.84
CA ARG A 300 5.35 6.53 -6.62
C ARG A 300 4.73 7.92 -6.63
N GLU A 301 5.49 8.93 -6.99
CA GLU A 301 5.04 10.32 -7.06
C GLU A 301 3.96 10.49 -8.13
N THR A 302 4.13 9.83 -9.26
CA THR A 302 3.08 9.78 -10.29
C THR A 302 1.83 9.07 -9.78
N GLY A 303 1.98 7.99 -9.01
CA GLY A 303 0.84 7.35 -8.33
C GLY A 303 0.08 8.30 -7.39
N ILE A 304 0.78 9.21 -6.71
CA ILE A 304 0.15 10.26 -5.89
C ILE A 304 -0.65 11.23 -6.76
N GLU A 305 -0.14 11.63 -7.92
CA GLU A 305 -0.88 12.48 -8.86
C GLU A 305 -2.12 11.78 -9.44
N TYR A 306 -2.11 10.44 -9.53
CA TYR A 306 -3.26 9.62 -9.94
C TYR A 306 -4.20 9.26 -8.79
N GLY A 307 -4.00 9.80 -7.58
CA GLY A 307 -4.97 9.67 -6.49
C GLY A 307 -4.53 8.84 -5.30
N ALA A 308 -3.31 8.31 -5.27
CA ALA A 308 -2.76 7.69 -4.07
C ALA A 308 -2.48 8.76 -2.99
N ASN A 309 -2.60 8.37 -1.72
CA ASN A 309 -2.39 9.25 -0.57
C ASN A 309 -1.60 8.59 0.57
N VAL A 310 -1.02 7.43 0.32
CA VAL A 310 -0.16 6.73 1.27
C VAL A 310 1.13 6.30 0.57
N VAL A 311 2.26 6.47 1.23
CA VAL A 311 3.55 5.92 0.81
C VAL A 311 4.18 5.14 1.97
N MET A 312 5.02 4.16 1.63
CA MET A 312 5.63 3.24 2.59
C MET A 312 7.15 3.28 2.48
N PRO A 313 7.84 4.27 3.12
CA PRO A 313 9.29 4.28 3.20
C PRO A 313 9.80 3.04 3.95
N ASN A 314 10.86 2.39 3.43
CA ASN A 314 11.41 1.19 4.05
C ASN A 314 12.30 1.57 5.23
N LEU A 315 11.93 1.13 6.43
CA LEU A 315 12.67 1.34 7.68
C LEU A 315 13.49 0.11 8.09
N SER A 316 13.32 -1.03 7.40
CA SER A 316 14.10 -2.23 7.72
C SER A 316 15.60 -1.94 7.66
N PRO A 317 16.42 -2.44 8.59
CA PRO A 317 17.88 -2.32 8.50
C PRO A 317 18.39 -2.87 7.17
N GLN A 318 19.37 -2.18 6.56
CA GLN A 318 19.90 -2.53 5.24
C GLN A 318 20.31 -4.00 5.10
N LYS A 319 20.88 -4.60 6.16
CA LYS A 319 21.33 -6.00 6.18
C LYS A 319 20.22 -7.01 5.85
N PHE A 320 18.94 -6.67 6.05
CA PHE A 320 17.80 -7.55 5.80
C PHE A 320 17.13 -7.32 4.43
N ARG A 321 17.25 -6.12 3.86
CA ARG A 321 16.54 -5.74 2.63
C ARG A 321 16.84 -6.64 1.42
N PRO A 322 18.09 -7.09 1.18
CA PRO A 322 18.37 -8.04 0.09
C PRO A 322 17.62 -9.36 0.23
N GLY A 323 17.28 -9.78 1.46
CA GLY A 323 16.51 -11.00 1.73
C GLY A 323 15.00 -10.84 1.52
N TYR A 324 14.48 -9.63 1.34
CA TYR A 324 13.03 -9.39 1.19
C TYR A 324 12.68 -8.86 -0.21
N GLN A 325 13.00 -9.64 -1.22
CA GLN A 325 12.67 -9.31 -2.61
C GLN A 325 11.48 -10.13 -3.09
N LEU A 326 10.30 -9.50 -3.10
CA LEU A 326 9.07 -10.11 -3.58
C LEU A 326 9.07 -10.27 -5.10
N TYR A 327 9.78 -9.37 -5.80
CA TYR A 327 9.98 -9.28 -7.24
C TYR A 327 11.37 -8.71 -7.54
N ASP A 328 11.84 -8.88 -8.77
CA ASP A 328 13.18 -8.44 -9.17
C ASP A 328 13.28 -6.90 -9.25
N ASN A 329 14.48 -6.39 -9.06
CA ASN A 329 14.78 -4.95 -9.11
C ASN A 329 13.96 -4.10 -8.14
N LYS A 330 13.60 -4.65 -6.97
CA LYS A 330 12.94 -3.89 -5.92
C LYS A 330 13.79 -2.66 -5.55
N PRO A 331 13.26 -1.43 -5.62
CA PRO A 331 14.03 -0.23 -5.30
C PRO A 331 14.27 -0.06 -3.80
N CYS A 332 15.15 0.89 -3.42
CA CYS A 332 15.45 1.27 -2.04
C CYS A 332 16.12 0.18 -1.18
N ILE A 333 16.93 -0.70 -1.80
CA ILE A 333 17.65 -1.76 -1.07
C ILE A 333 18.81 -1.16 -0.26
N ASN A 334 19.51 -0.14 -0.80
CA ASN A 334 20.74 0.43 -0.23
C ASN A 334 20.55 1.78 0.44
N ASP A 335 19.33 2.33 0.50
CA ASP A 335 19.08 3.67 1.03
C ASP A 335 19.04 3.66 2.57
N GLU A 336 19.61 4.71 3.20
CA GLU A 336 19.40 4.93 4.63
C GLU A 336 17.98 5.49 4.89
N PRO A 337 17.32 5.14 6.03
CA PRO A 337 15.96 5.60 6.32
C PRO A 337 15.80 7.13 6.32
N THR A 338 16.76 7.88 6.88
CA THR A 338 16.75 9.35 6.90
C THR A 338 16.84 9.94 5.50
N GLN A 339 17.77 9.46 4.68
CA GLN A 339 17.95 9.93 3.29
C GLN A 339 16.71 9.65 2.45
N CYS A 340 16.08 8.48 2.67
CA CYS A 340 14.85 8.11 1.97
C CYS A 340 13.68 9.03 2.35
N ALA A 341 13.53 9.37 3.64
CA ALA A 341 12.44 10.23 4.12
C ALA A 341 12.54 11.64 3.55
N ASP A 342 13.71 12.29 3.63
CA ASP A 342 13.94 13.64 3.15
C ASP A 342 13.81 13.75 1.62
N CYS A 343 14.33 12.77 0.89
CA CYS A 343 14.19 12.72 -0.56
C CYS A 343 12.72 12.60 -0.96
N LEU A 344 11.97 11.71 -0.29
CA LEU A 344 10.57 11.46 -0.60
C LEU A 344 9.68 12.65 -0.22
N GLU A 345 9.96 13.37 0.88
CA GLU A 345 9.24 14.60 1.23
C GLU A 345 9.35 15.66 0.13
N LYS A 346 10.57 15.94 -0.36
CA LYS A 346 10.80 16.88 -1.46
C LYS A 346 10.09 16.45 -2.75
N ARG A 347 10.09 15.16 -3.03
CA ARG A 347 9.42 14.58 -4.21
C ARG A 347 7.89 14.69 -4.10
N ILE A 348 7.31 14.49 -2.92
CA ILE A 348 5.89 14.70 -2.64
C ILE A 348 5.53 16.18 -2.77
N ALA A 349 6.34 17.07 -2.20
CA ALA A 349 6.14 18.52 -2.30
C ALA A 349 6.17 19.01 -3.74
N SER A 350 7.06 18.45 -4.60
CA SER A 350 7.11 18.78 -6.03
C SER A 350 5.84 18.41 -6.80
N ARG A 351 4.94 17.61 -6.21
CA ARG A 351 3.63 17.21 -6.76
C ARG A 351 2.46 17.97 -6.13
N GLY A 352 2.73 19.09 -5.44
CA GLY A 352 1.70 19.91 -4.81
C GLY A 352 1.04 19.25 -3.58
N ARG A 353 1.73 18.31 -2.92
CA ARG A 353 1.23 17.59 -1.74
C ARG A 353 2.16 17.77 -0.56
N LYS A 354 1.65 17.56 0.66
CA LYS A 354 2.41 17.63 1.91
C LYS A 354 2.47 16.28 2.59
N VAL A 355 3.52 16.03 3.36
CA VAL A 355 3.57 14.84 4.23
C VAL A 355 2.69 15.06 5.46
N GLY A 356 1.94 14.04 5.85
CA GLY A 356 1.15 14.02 7.08
C GLY A 356 2.01 13.60 8.28
N TRP A 357 2.97 14.45 8.68
CA TRP A 357 3.82 14.20 9.85
C TRP A 357 2.97 14.07 11.12
N PHE A 358 3.30 13.12 11.98
CA PHE A 358 2.59 12.81 13.23
C PHE A 358 1.11 12.44 13.04
N MET A 359 0.66 12.25 11.82
CA MET A 359 -0.72 11.87 11.52
C MET A 359 -0.80 10.36 11.28
N MET A 360 -1.75 9.74 11.96
CA MET A 360 -2.01 8.32 11.81
C MET A 360 -2.48 7.94 10.41
N GLY A 361 -3.18 8.84 9.74
CA GLY A 361 -3.67 8.65 8.38
C GLY A 361 -4.71 7.54 8.26
N SER A 362 -5.71 7.51 9.14
CA SER A 362 -6.88 6.66 8.95
C SER A 362 -7.67 7.13 7.73
N SER A 363 -8.29 6.18 7.00
CA SER A 363 -9.15 6.54 5.89
C SER A 363 -10.33 7.38 6.37
N ARG A 364 -10.79 8.30 5.52
CA ARG A 364 -12.02 9.05 5.80
C ARG A 364 -13.21 8.10 6.02
N ARG A 365 -13.32 7.04 5.23
CA ARG A 365 -14.34 5.99 5.36
C ARG A 365 -14.37 5.36 6.75
N PHE A 366 -13.22 4.96 7.28
CA PHE A 366 -13.14 4.41 8.64
C PHE A 366 -13.55 5.43 9.69
N ARG A 367 -13.04 6.67 9.58
CA ARG A 367 -13.35 7.74 10.54
C ARG A 367 -14.85 8.03 10.60
N GLU A 368 -15.50 8.14 9.44
CA GLU A 368 -16.95 8.33 9.33
C GLU A 368 -17.72 7.16 9.96
N ARG A 369 -17.29 5.91 9.70
CA ARG A 369 -17.93 4.70 10.26
C ARG A 369 -17.88 4.63 11.79
N ILE A 370 -16.82 5.12 12.42
CA ILE A 370 -16.68 5.13 13.89
C ILE A 370 -17.07 6.47 14.54
N GLY A 371 -17.74 7.35 13.80
CA GLY A 371 -18.25 8.64 14.29
C GLY A 371 -17.20 9.72 14.57
N LEU A 372 -16.00 9.61 13.97
CA LEU A 372 -14.97 10.63 14.03
C LEU A 372 -15.16 11.68 12.91
N THR A 373 -14.56 12.85 13.08
CA THR A 373 -14.49 13.85 12.01
C THR A 373 -13.89 13.25 10.74
N PRO A 374 -14.40 13.55 9.55
CA PRO A 374 -13.98 12.96 8.29
C PRO A 374 -12.47 13.04 8.02
N ARG A 375 -11.86 14.14 8.44
CA ARG A 375 -10.40 14.33 8.33
C ARG A 375 -9.77 14.39 9.71
N GLU A 376 -8.56 13.86 9.81
CA GLU A 376 -7.72 13.98 10.98
C GLU A 376 -7.23 15.44 11.13
N ALA A 377 -7.27 15.95 12.35
CA ALA A 377 -6.72 17.29 12.62
C ALA A 377 -5.20 17.29 12.39
N VAL A 378 -4.68 18.34 11.78
CA VAL A 378 -3.23 18.49 11.56
C VAL A 378 -2.57 18.91 12.87
N PRO A 379 -1.69 18.09 13.46
CA PRO A 379 -0.99 18.43 14.70
C PRO A 379 -0.10 19.67 14.55
N GLU A 380 0.08 20.44 15.60
CA GLU A 380 0.99 21.61 15.57
C GLU A 380 2.42 21.23 15.19
N ALA A 381 2.88 20.05 15.63
CA ALA A 381 4.18 19.53 15.24
C ALA A 381 4.29 19.32 13.71
N ALA A 382 3.23 18.88 13.04
CA ALA A 382 3.19 18.72 11.59
C ALA A 382 3.21 20.06 10.85
N LYS A 383 2.59 21.11 11.41
CA LYS A 383 2.54 22.44 10.78
C LYS A 383 3.93 23.09 10.67
N LYS A 384 4.86 22.76 11.57
CA LYS A 384 6.24 23.25 11.50
C LYS A 384 6.99 22.77 10.26
N HIS A 385 6.58 21.66 9.68
CA HIS A 385 7.11 21.12 8.41
C HIS A 385 6.43 21.73 7.17
N ASP A 386 5.35 22.51 7.32
CA ASP A 386 4.58 23.09 6.21
C ASP A 386 5.23 24.35 5.57
N THR A 387 6.50 24.59 5.80
CA THR A 387 7.22 25.79 5.31
C THR A 387 7.42 25.79 3.79
N THR A 388 7.17 24.71 3.10
CA THR A 388 7.34 24.59 1.66
C THR A 388 6.13 25.21 0.95
N VAL A 389 6.34 26.27 0.15
CA VAL A 389 5.35 26.77 -0.80
C VAL A 389 5.11 25.68 -1.84
N LEU A 390 3.90 25.14 -1.86
CA LEU A 390 3.54 24.10 -2.83
C LEU A 390 3.43 24.73 -4.21
N PRO A 391 4.10 24.19 -5.24
CA PRO A 391 3.82 24.59 -6.62
C PRO A 391 2.37 24.25 -6.95
N ALA A 392 1.70 25.14 -7.67
CA ALA A 392 0.40 24.81 -8.25
C ALA A 392 0.55 23.57 -9.16
N PHE A 393 -0.52 22.77 -9.26
CA PHE A 393 -0.54 21.66 -10.22
C PHE A 393 -0.18 22.19 -11.61
N THR A 394 0.98 21.81 -12.12
CA THR A 394 1.40 22.18 -13.46
C THR A 394 1.10 21.00 -14.39
N GLU A 395 0.49 21.29 -15.55
CA GLU A 395 0.31 20.35 -16.65
C GLU A 395 1.69 20.06 -17.29
N ASP A 396 2.63 19.51 -16.53
CA ASP A 396 3.99 19.34 -17.01
C ASP A 396 4.07 18.19 -17.99
N THR A 397 4.35 18.55 -19.21
CA THR A 397 4.60 17.71 -20.38
C THR A 397 5.90 16.89 -20.29
N GLY A 398 6.26 16.38 -19.14
CA GLY A 398 7.29 15.33 -19.01
C GLY A 398 8.75 15.79 -19.12
N LYS A 399 9.09 17.07 -18.93
CA LYS A 399 10.45 17.62 -19.12
C LYS A 399 11.06 18.34 -17.91
N ARG A 400 10.76 17.99 -16.67
CA ARG A 400 11.57 18.45 -15.54
C ARG A 400 12.40 17.31 -14.98
N ARG A 401 13.68 17.28 -15.36
CA ARG A 401 14.72 16.57 -14.63
C ARG A 401 14.83 17.25 -13.25
N ILE A 402 14.54 16.50 -12.18
CA ILE A 402 14.92 16.92 -10.83
C ILE A 402 16.46 17.03 -10.88
N PRO A 403 17.07 18.14 -10.42
CA PRO A 403 18.51 18.20 -10.34
C PRO A 403 18.99 17.06 -9.43
N ILE A 404 19.73 16.13 -9.98
CA ILE A 404 20.51 15.18 -9.19
C ILE A 404 21.56 16.08 -8.52
N VAL A 405 21.40 16.31 -7.22
CA VAL A 405 22.45 16.97 -6.43
C VAL A 405 23.65 16.04 -6.52
N ALA A 406 24.62 16.44 -7.34
CA ALA A 406 25.89 15.75 -7.43
C ALA A 406 26.51 15.71 -6.03
N ARG A 407 26.91 14.53 -5.60
CA ARG A 407 27.66 14.31 -4.37
C ARG A 407 28.97 15.12 -4.49
N ALA A 408 29.18 16.05 -3.57
CA ALA A 408 30.50 16.49 -3.19
C ALA A 408 30.99 15.59 -2.06
#